data_7e92cbfa9ae7c8d22f7a0bca4293d62a
#
_entry.id   7e92cbfa9ae7c8d22f7a0bca4293d62a
#
_cell.length_a   1.000
_cell.length_b   1.000
_cell.length_c   1.000
_cell.angle_alpha   90.00
_cell.angle_beta   90.00
_cell.angle_gamma   90.00
#
_symmetry.space_group_name_H-M   'P 1'
#
loop_
_entity.id
_entity.type
_entity.pdbx_description
1 polymer ?
#
loop_
_entity_poly.entity_id
_entity_poly.type
_entity_poly.pdbx_seq_one_letter_code
_entity_poly.pdbx_strand_id
1 'polypeptide(L)'
;RDVAPSRGLGDVYKRQKFDCVIRDSYRMAGTGEERWHPSFCYHGFQYVEVVGFPGELTSDQIICCRLAVANEKHGTFETSNQTLNRICEITDRSISSNMYWSFTDCPQIEKLGWIETSHLMFASVADVYDIRAWMKKIIHDICDSQLDNEQASLAGNNEEGFVPGIIPAFYRIGGLYKDPNWNGACVFTPWAYYQYYGDEAVLRQAFPVIE
;
A
#
# COMPACT_ATOMS: atom_id res chain seq x y z
N ARG A 1 -4.54 -19.93 -23.91
CA ARG A 1 -5.78 -19.14 -23.77
C ARG A 1 -5.57 -18.18 -22.63
N ASP A 2 -5.91 -16.91 -22.84
CA ASP A 2 -5.72 -15.85 -21.84
C ASP A 2 -6.90 -15.86 -20.86
N VAL A 3 -6.59 -15.89 -19.58
CA VAL A 3 -7.59 -15.78 -18.51
C VAL A 3 -7.71 -14.32 -18.11
N ALA A 4 -8.89 -13.80 -18.10
CA ALA A 4 -9.17 -12.37 -18.07
C ALA A 4 -9.73 -11.83 -16.76
N PRO A 5 -10.14 -10.57 -16.81
CA PRO A 5 -9.90 -9.56 -15.78
C PRO A 5 -10.92 -9.56 -14.64
N SER A 6 -10.52 -9.00 -13.50
CA SER A 6 -11.46 -8.57 -12.48
C SER A 6 -12.19 -7.28 -12.92
N ARG A 7 -13.51 -7.27 -12.88
CA ARG A 7 -14.32 -6.06 -13.03
C ARG A 7 -15.01 -5.74 -11.72
N GLY A 8 -14.37 -4.94 -10.86
CA GLY A 8 -15.08 -4.29 -9.77
C GLY A 8 -15.77 -3.01 -10.26
N LEU A 9 -16.75 -2.50 -9.53
CA LEU A 9 -17.36 -1.19 -9.81
C LEU A 9 -16.35 -0.04 -9.90
N GLY A 10 -15.15 -0.22 -9.32
CA GLY A 10 -14.02 0.70 -9.44
C GLY A 10 -13.33 0.72 -10.80
N ASP A 11 -13.52 -0.28 -11.66
CA ASP A 11 -12.83 -0.38 -12.95
C ASP A 11 -13.20 0.72 -13.94
N VAL A 12 -14.44 1.20 -13.88
CA VAL A 12 -14.88 2.31 -14.73
C VAL A 12 -14.10 3.59 -14.39
N TYR A 13 -13.88 3.85 -13.12
CA TYR A 13 -13.12 5.01 -12.67
C TYR A 13 -11.61 4.86 -12.93
N LYS A 14 -11.04 3.67 -12.84
CA LYS A 14 -9.63 3.42 -13.09
C LYS A 14 -9.24 3.67 -14.55
N ARG A 15 -10.00 3.17 -15.49
CA ARG A 15 -9.77 3.41 -16.91
C ARG A 15 -9.78 4.89 -17.29
N GLN A 16 -10.59 5.67 -16.58
CA GLN A 16 -10.71 7.10 -16.83
C GLN A 16 -9.58 7.93 -16.20
N LYS A 17 -9.03 7.49 -15.07
CA LYS A 17 -8.07 8.30 -14.30
C LYS A 17 -6.60 7.93 -14.55
N PHE A 18 -6.29 6.64 -14.75
CA PHE A 18 -4.92 6.16 -14.84
C PHE A 18 -4.64 5.31 -16.09
N ASP A 19 -5.61 5.12 -16.96
CA ASP A 19 -5.55 4.26 -18.17
C ASP A 19 -4.96 2.85 -17.88
N CYS A 20 -5.22 2.35 -16.66
CA CYS A 20 -4.73 1.05 -16.22
C CYS A 20 -5.75 -0.04 -16.50
N VAL A 21 -5.33 -1.06 -17.23
CA VAL A 21 -6.12 -2.28 -17.43
C VAL A 21 -5.86 -3.23 -16.26
N ILE A 22 -6.90 -3.53 -15.46
CA ILE A 22 -6.82 -4.56 -14.42
C ILE A 22 -7.10 -5.90 -15.10
N ARG A 23 -6.03 -6.56 -15.49
CA ARG A 23 -6.06 -7.85 -16.15
C ARG A 23 -4.80 -8.62 -15.83
N ASP A 24 -4.97 -9.85 -15.39
CA ASP A 24 -3.91 -10.84 -15.36
C ASP A 24 -4.15 -11.85 -16.48
N SER A 25 -3.09 -12.37 -17.09
CA SER A 25 -3.16 -13.35 -18.15
C SER A 25 -2.26 -14.53 -17.81
N TYR A 26 -2.79 -15.72 -18.00
CA TYR A 26 -2.04 -16.96 -17.84
C TYR A 26 -2.12 -17.81 -19.08
N ARG A 27 -0.99 -18.24 -19.59
CA ARG A 27 -0.91 -19.21 -20.69
C ARG A 27 -0.63 -20.59 -20.12
N MET A 28 -1.62 -21.45 -20.18
CA MET A 28 -1.49 -22.83 -19.74
C MET A 28 -0.52 -23.61 -20.61
N ALA A 29 0.30 -24.45 -19.98
CA ALA A 29 1.21 -25.36 -20.66
C ALA A 29 0.47 -26.60 -21.24
N GLY A 30 -0.69 -26.93 -20.69
CA GLY A 30 -1.50 -28.08 -21.11
C GLY A 30 -0.97 -29.41 -20.63
N THR A 31 -0.22 -29.43 -19.54
CA THR A 31 0.46 -30.63 -18.99
C THR A 31 -0.31 -31.32 -17.87
N GLY A 32 -1.57 -30.99 -17.66
CA GLY A 32 -2.42 -31.52 -16.59
C GLY A 32 -2.96 -30.43 -15.68
N GLU A 33 -3.06 -30.72 -14.37
CA GLU A 33 -3.50 -29.72 -13.39
C GLU A 33 -2.41 -28.66 -13.21
N GLU A 34 -2.80 -27.39 -13.35
CA GLU A 34 -1.92 -26.25 -13.19
C GLU A 34 -2.48 -25.33 -12.14
N ARG A 35 -1.60 -24.80 -11.26
CA ARG A 35 -1.95 -23.80 -10.25
C ARG A 35 -1.17 -22.53 -10.52
N TRP A 36 -1.86 -21.42 -10.58
CA TRP A 36 -1.25 -20.14 -10.87
C TRP A 36 -1.84 -19.03 -10.03
N HIS A 37 -1.01 -18.06 -9.70
CA HIS A 37 -1.41 -16.77 -9.17
C HIS A 37 -0.47 -15.69 -9.74
N PRO A 38 -0.92 -14.42 -9.87
CA PRO A 38 -0.03 -13.34 -10.29
C PRO A 38 1.06 -13.13 -9.24
N SER A 39 2.27 -12.77 -9.70
CA SER A 39 3.42 -12.44 -8.85
C SER A 39 3.60 -10.93 -8.78
N PHE A 40 3.95 -10.41 -7.61
CA PHE A 40 4.23 -8.99 -7.35
C PHE A 40 3.07 -8.03 -7.69
N CYS A 41 1.85 -8.52 -7.72
CA CYS A 41 0.67 -7.68 -7.84
C CYS A 41 -0.47 -8.20 -6.97
N TYR A 42 -1.41 -7.31 -6.68
CA TYR A 42 -2.64 -7.61 -5.95
C TYR A 42 -3.77 -6.74 -6.49
N HIS A 43 -5.01 -7.15 -6.24
CA HIS A 43 -6.19 -6.44 -6.70
C HIS A 43 -7.23 -6.33 -5.57
N GLY A 44 -7.86 -5.16 -5.46
CA GLY A 44 -9.10 -5.00 -4.72
C GLY A 44 -10.29 -5.18 -5.67
N PHE A 45 -11.19 -6.12 -5.39
CA PHE A 45 -12.29 -6.46 -6.29
C PHE A 45 -13.50 -7.01 -5.53
N GLN A 46 -14.66 -6.96 -6.19
CA GLN A 46 -15.88 -7.65 -5.76
C GLN A 46 -16.21 -8.81 -6.70
N TYR A 47 -15.85 -8.72 -7.96
CA TYR A 47 -16.17 -9.69 -9.00
C TYR A 47 -14.93 -10.04 -9.80
N VAL A 48 -14.87 -11.28 -10.25
CA VAL A 48 -13.83 -11.81 -11.15
C VAL A 48 -14.51 -12.34 -12.40
N GLU A 49 -14.08 -11.86 -13.56
CA GLU A 49 -14.47 -12.42 -14.85
C GLU A 49 -13.32 -13.28 -15.37
N VAL A 50 -13.62 -14.51 -15.74
CA VAL A 50 -12.65 -15.43 -16.32
C VAL A 50 -13.03 -15.71 -17.78
N VAL A 51 -12.10 -15.48 -18.70
CA VAL A 51 -12.31 -15.67 -20.13
C VAL A 51 -11.29 -16.66 -20.68
N GLY A 52 -11.75 -17.57 -21.54
CA GLY A 52 -10.88 -18.54 -22.21
C GLY A 52 -10.46 -19.72 -21.34
N PHE A 53 -11.16 -19.97 -20.23
CA PHE A 53 -10.93 -21.17 -19.42
C PHE A 53 -11.26 -22.43 -20.25
N PRO A 54 -10.44 -23.49 -20.19
CA PRO A 54 -10.70 -24.72 -20.93
C PRO A 54 -11.75 -25.56 -20.21
N GLY A 55 -12.96 -25.63 -20.74
CA GLY A 55 -14.08 -26.35 -20.16
C GLY A 55 -15.00 -25.48 -19.31
N GLU A 56 -15.76 -26.09 -18.42
CA GLU A 56 -16.64 -25.41 -17.49
C GLU A 56 -15.85 -25.02 -16.22
N LEU A 57 -15.96 -23.75 -15.84
CA LEU A 57 -15.30 -23.23 -14.66
C LEU A 57 -16.19 -23.45 -13.43
N THR A 58 -15.65 -24.10 -12.42
CA THR A 58 -16.33 -24.35 -11.15
C THR A 58 -15.74 -23.47 -10.04
N SER A 59 -16.50 -23.21 -8.98
CA SER A 59 -16.11 -22.27 -7.92
C SER A 59 -14.90 -22.73 -7.10
N ASP A 60 -14.62 -24.03 -7.03
CA ASP A 60 -13.48 -24.64 -6.36
C ASP A 60 -12.16 -24.45 -7.12
N GLN A 61 -12.22 -24.06 -8.38
CA GLN A 61 -11.07 -23.77 -9.23
C GLN A 61 -10.57 -22.32 -9.09
N ILE A 62 -11.31 -21.46 -8.37
CA ILE A 62 -10.91 -20.08 -8.09
C ILE A 62 -10.72 -19.90 -6.59
N ILE A 63 -9.50 -19.58 -6.19
CA ILE A 63 -9.14 -19.34 -4.79
C ILE A 63 -8.84 -17.85 -4.57
N CYS A 64 -9.60 -17.21 -3.69
CA CYS A 64 -9.31 -15.85 -3.25
C CYS A 64 -8.23 -15.88 -2.17
N CYS A 65 -7.04 -15.35 -2.48
CA CYS A 65 -5.95 -15.20 -1.53
C CYS A 65 -5.94 -13.79 -0.95
N ARG A 66 -6.09 -13.67 0.36
CA ARG A 66 -5.86 -12.39 1.04
C ARG A 66 -4.37 -12.16 1.22
N LEU A 67 -3.88 -11.01 0.76
CA LEU A 67 -2.54 -10.53 1.07
C LEU A 67 -2.62 -9.54 2.23
N ALA A 68 -1.70 -9.64 3.16
CA ALA A 68 -1.54 -8.70 4.26
C ALA A 68 -0.11 -8.76 4.79
N VAL A 69 0.35 -7.67 5.40
CA VAL A 69 1.59 -7.68 6.18
C VAL A 69 1.39 -8.58 7.41
N ALA A 70 2.41 -9.35 7.75
CA ALA A 70 2.38 -10.28 8.89
C ALA A 70 2.65 -9.56 10.24
N ASN A 71 2.06 -8.38 10.44
CA ASN A 71 2.11 -7.68 11.72
C ASN A 71 1.21 -8.39 12.73
N GLU A 72 1.77 -8.71 13.90
CA GLU A 72 1.02 -9.35 14.97
C GLU A 72 -0.08 -8.41 15.49
N LYS A 73 -1.31 -8.91 15.58
CA LYS A 73 -2.41 -8.18 16.15
C LYS A 73 -2.46 -8.41 17.67
N HIS A 74 -2.30 -7.35 18.45
CA HIS A 74 -2.34 -7.40 19.91
C HIS A 74 -3.50 -6.61 20.53
N GLY A 75 -4.03 -5.64 19.79
CA GLY A 75 -5.17 -4.83 20.23
C GLY A 75 -6.51 -5.52 19.92
N THR A 76 -7.44 -5.42 20.88
CA THR A 76 -8.81 -5.88 20.74
C THR A 76 -9.78 -4.79 21.17
N PHE A 77 -10.92 -4.71 20.51
CA PHE A 77 -11.99 -3.80 20.86
C PHE A 77 -13.32 -4.53 20.82
N GLU A 78 -14.02 -4.51 21.95
CA GLU A 78 -15.36 -5.11 22.06
C GLU A 78 -16.21 -4.28 23.04
N THR A 79 -17.45 -4.02 22.64
CA THR A 79 -18.43 -3.30 23.46
C THR A 79 -19.80 -3.98 23.40
N SER A 80 -20.72 -3.57 24.27
CA SER A 80 -22.13 -3.99 24.21
C SER A 80 -22.87 -3.39 22.99
N ASN A 81 -22.32 -2.37 22.33
CA ASN A 81 -22.91 -1.74 21.16
C ASN A 81 -22.38 -2.39 19.86
N GLN A 82 -23.23 -3.19 19.22
CA GLN A 82 -22.88 -3.90 17.99
C GLN A 82 -22.50 -2.97 16.83
N THR A 83 -23.04 -1.77 16.76
CA THR A 83 -22.70 -0.79 15.73
C THR A 83 -21.25 -0.32 15.89
N LEU A 84 -20.79 -0.03 17.11
CA LEU A 84 -19.40 0.34 17.38
C LEU A 84 -18.45 -0.82 17.05
N ASN A 85 -18.80 -2.04 17.43
CA ASN A 85 -18.00 -3.22 17.09
C ASN A 85 -17.87 -3.39 15.57
N ARG A 86 -18.96 -3.18 14.83
CA ARG A 86 -18.95 -3.25 13.37
C ARG A 86 -18.12 -2.13 12.73
N ILE A 87 -18.16 -0.92 13.26
CA ILE A 87 -17.31 0.19 12.80
C ILE A 87 -15.83 -0.18 12.98
N CYS A 88 -15.45 -0.69 14.14
CA CYS A 88 -14.07 -1.15 14.38
C CYS A 88 -13.65 -2.25 13.41
N GLU A 89 -14.52 -3.24 13.17
CA GLU A 89 -14.23 -4.33 12.24
C GLU A 89 -13.98 -3.83 10.80
N ILE A 90 -14.85 -2.96 10.28
CA ILE A 90 -14.67 -2.43 8.91
C ILE A 90 -13.47 -1.51 8.80
N THR A 91 -13.16 -0.75 9.85
CA THR A 91 -11.96 0.09 9.92
C THR A 91 -10.70 -0.77 9.90
N ASP A 92 -10.64 -1.81 10.73
CA ASP A 92 -9.53 -2.76 10.76
C ASP A 92 -9.33 -3.47 9.41
N ARG A 93 -10.41 -3.87 8.76
CA ARG A 93 -10.35 -4.44 7.40
C ARG A 93 -9.81 -3.45 6.38
N SER A 94 -10.23 -2.19 6.45
CA SER A 94 -9.75 -1.12 5.56
C SER A 94 -8.25 -0.87 5.77
N ILE A 95 -7.81 -0.73 7.01
CA ILE A 95 -6.40 -0.57 7.38
C ILE A 95 -5.58 -1.74 6.84
N SER A 96 -5.94 -2.97 7.20
CA SER A 96 -5.18 -4.17 6.83
C SER A 96 -5.15 -4.43 5.32
N SER A 97 -6.12 -3.93 4.56
CA SER A 97 -6.13 -4.03 3.10
C SER A 97 -5.25 -3.00 2.40
N ASN A 98 -4.71 -2.04 3.15
CA ASN A 98 -3.79 -1.02 2.67
C ASN A 98 -2.38 -1.12 3.30
N MET A 99 -2.15 -2.11 4.15
CA MET A 99 -0.83 -2.37 4.76
C MET A 99 -0.04 -3.35 3.89
N TYR A 100 0.89 -2.83 3.08
CA TYR A 100 1.77 -3.61 2.23
C TYR A 100 3.24 -3.19 2.45
N TRP A 101 3.97 -2.76 1.42
CA TRP A 101 5.33 -2.21 1.58
C TRP A 101 5.33 -0.88 2.35
N SER A 102 4.22 -0.17 2.31
CA SER A 102 3.88 1.05 3.01
C SER A 102 2.38 1.03 3.26
N PHE A 103 1.83 2.10 3.81
CA PHE A 103 0.40 2.35 3.62
C PHE A 103 0.14 2.70 2.17
N THR A 104 -0.74 1.96 1.53
CA THR A 104 -1.12 2.20 0.14
C THR A 104 -2.51 2.78 0.07
N ASP A 105 -2.72 3.72 -0.83
CA ASP A 105 -4.06 4.22 -1.11
C ASP A 105 -4.81 3.29 -2.06
N CYS A 106 -6.10 3.13 -1.81
CA CYS A 106 -7.05 2.50 -2.73
C CYS A 106 -6.54 1.18 -3.31
N PRO A 107 -6.58 0.04 -2.59
CA PRO A 107 -6.05 -1.25 -3.07
C PRO A 107 -6.68 -1.70 -4.39
N GLN A 108 -7.82 -1.12 -4.74
CA GLN A 108 -8.53 -1.33 -5.99
C GLN A 108 -8.23 -0.27 -7.07
N ILE A 109 -7.55 0.86 -6.75
CA ILE A 109 -7.30 1.96 -7.69
C ILE A 109 -5.80 2.17 -7.92
N GLU A 110 -5.18 3.06 -7.17
CA GLU A 110 -3.84 3.57 -7.47
C GLU A 110 -2.72 2.78 -6.80
N LYS A 111 -2.95 2.29 -5.58
CA LYS A 111 -1.99 1.54 -4.77
C LYS A 111 -0.68 2.31 -4.51
N LEU A 112 -0.76 3.63 -4.46
CA LEU A 112 0.40 4.48 -4.22
C LEU A 112 0.72 4.56 -2.73
N GLY A 113 2.01 4.56 -2.40
CA GLY A 113 2.50 4.68 -1.03
C GLY A 113 2.64 6.14 -0.61
N TRP A 114 1.55 6.83 -0.38
CA TRP A 114 1.54 8.18 0.13
C TRP A 114 2.11 8.25 1.54
N ILE A 115 3.15 9.04 1.75
CA ILE A 115 3.90 9.04 3.01
C ILE A 115 3.17 9.71 4.17
N GLU A 116 2.26 10.65 3.90
CA GLU A 116 1.46 11.31 4.93
C GLU A 116 0.69 10.29 5.80
N THR A 117 0.15 9.25 5.18
CA THR A 117 -0.61 8.19 5.87
C THR A 117 0.21 7.54 6.98
N SER A 118 1.54 7.50 6.86
CA SER A 118 2.42 6.87 7.83
C SER A 118 2.40 7.54 9.20
N HIS A 119 2.20 8.85 9.28
CA HIS A 119 2.07 9.54 10.58
C HIS A 119 0.62 9.75 11.00
N LEU A 120 -0.29 9.99 10.07
CA LEU A 120 -1.71 10.16 10.40
C LEU A 120 -2.34 8.90 10.99
N MET A 121 -1.97 7.74 10.46
CA MET A 121 -2.51 6.45 10.90
C MET A 121 -1.70 5.79 12.01
N PHE A 122 -0.54 6.35 12.37
CA PHE A 122 0.42 5.70 13.26
C PHE A 122 -0.21 5.21 14.55
N ALA A 123 -0.84 6.09 15.31
CA ALA A 123 -1.45 5.77 16.60
C ALA A 123 -2.52 4.69 16.48
N SER A 124 -3.46 4.89 15.55
CA SER A 124 -4.58 3.97 15.34
C SER A 124 -4.14 2.56 14.95
N VAL A 125 -3.01 2.44 14.26
CA VAL A 125 -2.49 1.15 13.82
C VAL A 125 -1.60 0.54 14.89
N ALA A 126 -0.76 1.34 15.56
CA ALA A 126 0.11 0.88 16.64
C ALA A 126 -0.66 0.37 17.87
N ASP A 127 -1.85 0.89 18.12
CA ASP A 127 -2.72 0.41 19.20
C ASP A 127 -3.31 -0.99 18.91
N VAL A 128 -3.32 -1.42 17.67
CA VAL A 128 -3.93 -2.69 17.23
C VAL A 128 -2.88 -3.72 16.81
N TYR A 129 -1.80 -3.27 16.17
CA TYR A 129 -0.78 -4.13 15.59
C TYR A 129 0.63 -3.80 16.09
N ASP A 130 1.48 -4.81 16.24
CA ASP A 130 2.92 -4.58 16.37
C ASP A 130 3.50 -4.16 15.01
N ILE A 131 3.67 -2.87 14.83
CA ILE A 131 4.17 -2.28 13.60
C ILE A 131 5.63 -1.86 13.66
N ARG A 132 6.36 -2.21 14.72
CA ARG A 132 7.75 -1.75 14.93
C ARG A 132 8.66 -2.00 13.75
N ALA A 133 8.75 -3.23 13.29
CA ALA A 133 9.64 -3.58 12.19
C ALA A 133 9.16 -2.95 10.86
N TRP A 134 7.86 -2.94 10.64
CA TRP A 134 7.25 -2.40 9.43
C TRP A 134 7.39 -0.88 9.34
N MET A 135 7.17 -0.16 10.45
CA MET A 135 7.34 1.29 10.47
C MET A 135 8.81 1.71 10.37
N LYS A 136 9.76 0.96 10.96
CA LYS A 136 11.19 1.19 10.72
C LYS A 136 11.54 1.11 9.24
N LYS A 137 11.00 0.11 8.55
CA LYS A 137 11.18 -0.05 7.11
C LYS A 137 10.61 1.15 6.34
N ILE A 138 9.41 1.62 6.70
CA ILE A 138 8.80 2.79 6.05
C ILE A 138 9.65 4.06 6.28
N ILE A 139 10.12 4.29 7.49
CA ILE A 139 11.00 5.42 7.80
C ILE A 139 12.30 5.33 7.00
N HIS A 140 12.87 4.13 6.87
CA HIS A 140 14.03 3.89 6.02
C HIS A 140 13.76 4.27 4.57
N ASP A 141 12.65 3.80 4.01
CA ASP A 141 12.27 4.10 2.64
C ASP A 141 12.05 5.61 2.41
N ILE A 142 11.47 6.32 3.41
CA ILE A 142 11.33 7.78 3.37
C ILE A 142 12.72 8.43 3.28
N CYS A 143 13.66 8.02 4.12
CA CYS A 143 15.02 8.54 4.11
C CYS A 143 15.74 8.25 2.79
N ASP A 144 15.67 7.02 2.31
CA ASP A 144 16.31 6.58 1.06
C ASP A 144 15.71 7.24 -0.19
N SER A 145 14.49 7.78 -0.08
CA SER A 145 13.81 8.45 -1.19
C SER A 145 14.18 9.92 -1.35
N GLN A 146 14.95 10.50 -0.45
CA GLN A 146 15.43 11.87 -0.58
C GLN A 146 16.26 12.03 -1.84
N LEU A 147 15.93 13.02 -2.65
CA LEU A 147 16.56 13.22 -3.96
C LEU A 147 17.97 13.79 -3.81
N ASP A 148 18.94 13.14 -4.43
CA ASP A 148 20.25 13.71 -4.67
C ASP A 148 20.26 14.65 -5.91
N ASN A 149 21.37 15.32 -6.16
CA ASN A 149 21.54 16.24 -7.28
C ASN A 149 21.25 15.63 -8.65
N GLU A 150 21.65 14.39 -8.88
CA GLU A 150 21.43 13.69 -10.15
C GLU A 150 19.96 13.36 -10.35
N GLN A 151 19.33 12.80 -9.33
CA GLN A 151 17.91 12.46 -9.33
C GLN A 151 17.02 13.71 -9.46
N ALA A 152 17.38 14.79 -8.77
CA ALA A 152 16.68 16.08 -8.87
C ALA A 152 16.80 16.66 -10.28
N SER A 153 17.95 16.58 -10.91
CA SER A 153 18.19 17.02 -12.28
C SER A 153 17.40 16.19 -13.30
N LEU A 154 17.43 14.86 -13.19
CA LEU A 154 16.63 13.95 -14.02
C LEU A 154 15.12 14.19 -13.83
N ALA A 155 14.77 14.66 -12.65
CA ALA A 155 13.42 15.04 -12.32
C ALA A 155 12.96 16.36 -12.98
N GLY A 156 13.86 17.09 -13.62
CA GLY A 156 13.56 18.41 -14.18
C GLY A 156 13.36 19.48 -13.12
N ASN A 157 13.80 19.23 -11.90
CA ASN A 157 13.71 20.10 -10.75
C ASN A 157 15.06 20.17 -10.08
N ASN A 158 15.56 21.36 -9.76
CA ASN A 158 16.76 21.54 -8.93
C ASN A 158 16.39 21.42 -7.45
N GLU A 159 15.92 20.24 -7.05
CA GLU A 159 15.36 20.00 -5.71
C GLU A 159 16.14 18.92 -4.96
N GLU A 160 17.45 19.09 -4.92
CA GLU A 160 18.29 18.34 -4.00
C GLU A 160 17.74 18.43 -2.57
N GLY A 161 17.75 17.31 -1.87
CA GLY A 161 17.22 17.21 -0.51
C GLY A 161 15.70 17.03 -0.40
N PHE A 162 14.99 17.09 -1.52
CA PHE A 162 13.53 16.92 -1.50
C PHE A 162 13.11 15.47 -1.25
N VAL A 163 12.12 15.26 -0.38
CA VAL A 163 11.51 13.95 -0.12
C VAL A 163 10.20 13.85 -0.88
N PRO A 164 10.03 12.89 -1.79
CA PRO A 164 8.79 12.72 -2.53
C PRO A 164 7.59 12.37 -1.63
N GLY A 165 6.41 12.86 -1.99
CA GLY A 165 5.17 12.54 -1.26
C GLY A 165 4.70 11.07 -1.40
N ILE A 166 5.34 10.31 -2.31
CA ILE A 166 5.06 8.89 -2.58
C ILE A 166 6.36 8.11 -2.52
N ILE A 167 6.37 6.98 -1.84
CA ILE A 167 7.52 6.06 -1.77
C ILE A 167 7.13 4.65 -2.25
N PRO A 168 7.93 4.03 -3.14
CA PRO A 168 8.94 4.66 -3.99
C PRO A 168 8.32 5.64 -4.98
N ALA A 169 9.08 6.68 -5.35
CA ALA A 169 8.62 7.73 -6.26
C ALA A 169 8.71 7.30 -7.74
N PHE A 170 8.03 6.22 -8.10
CA PHE A 170 7.99 5.70 -9.47
C PHE A 170 7.01 6.43 -10.39
N TYR A 171 6.16 7.28 -9.84
CA TYR A 171 5.15 8.05 -10.58
C TYR A 171 5.08 9.49 -10.07
N ARG A 172 5.10 10.44 -10.98
CA ARG A 172 4.98 11.87 -10.66
C ARG A 172 3.54 12.32 -10.79
N ILE A 173 2.97 12.75 -9.69
CA ILE A 173 1.60 13.27 -9.64
C ILE A 173 1.65 14.79 -9.47
N GLY A 174 1.91 15.52 -10.56
CA GLY A 174 1.71 16.96 -10.67
C GLY A 174 2.01 17.77 -9.40
N GLY A 175 1.12 18.71 -9.04
CA GLY A 175 1.32 19.61 -7.91
C GLY A 175 1.30 18.95 -6.51
N LEU A 176 0.79 17.74 -6.37
CA LEU A 176 0.79 17.01 -5.09
C LEU A 176 2.15 16.43 -4.71
N TYR A 177 3.11 16.48 -5.63
CA TYR A 177 4.47 16.03 -5.38
C TYR A 177 5.21 16.91 -4.35
N LYS A 178 4.84 18.18 -4.22
CA LYS A 178 5.46 19.18 -3.34
C LYS A 178 4.49 19.65 -2.25
N ASP A 179 3.76 18.77 -1.66
CA ASP A 179 2.82 19.15 -0.60
C ASP A 179 3.51 19.01 0.78
N PRO A 180 3.58 20.10 1.56
CA PRO A 180 4.23 20.08 2.86
C PRO A 180 3.55 19.15 3.87
N ASN A 181 2.26 18.85 3.68
CA ASN A 181 1.57 17.89 4.55
C ASN A 181 2.09 16.47 4.32
N TRP A 182 2.30 16.07 3.05
CA TRP A 182 2.90 14.78 2.72
C TRP A 182 4.38 14.75 3.12
N ASN A 183 5.15 15.73 2.67
CA ASN A 183 6.59 15.76 2.94
C ASN A 183 6.92 15.87 4.43
N GLY A 184 6.04 16.44 5.24
CA GLY A 184 6.16 16.46 6.70
C GLY A 184 6.27 15.08 7.34
N ALA A 185 5.95 14.01 6.63
CA ALA A 185 6.11 12.65 7.11
C ALA A 185 7.57 12.31 7.47
N CYS A 186 8.57 12.92 6.82
CA CYS A 186 9.99 12.74 7.18
C CYS A 186 10.31 13.20 8.62
N VAL A 187 9.52 14.11 9.16
CA VAL A 187 9.62 14.59 10.55
C VAL A 187 8.65 13.84 11.47
N PHE A 188 7.37 13.80 11.08
CA PHE A 188 6.31 13.33 11.96
C PHE A 188 6.31 11.81 12.16
N THR A 189 6.68 11.04 11.15
CA THR A 189 6.67 9.57 11.27
C THR A 189 7.77 9.06 12.21
N PRO A 190 9.06 9.46 12.09
CA PRO A 190 10.08 9.05 13.05
C PRO A 190 9.82 9.60 14.45
N TRP A 191 9.22 10.79 14.58
CA TRP A 191 8.83 11.34 15.86
C TRP A 191 7.72 10.52 16.53
N ALA A 192 6.66 10.16 15.82
CA ALA A 192 5.61 9.29 16.32
C ALA A 192 6.18 7.91 16.73
N TYR A 193 7.09 7.36 15.93
CA TYR A 193 7.76 6.11 16.25
C TYR A 193 8.52 6.19 17.56
N TYR A 194 9.31 7.25 17.76
CA TYR A 194 10.03 7.48 19.01
C TYR A 194 9.08 7.63 20.20
N GLN A 195 8.00 8.39 20.06
CA GLN A 195 7.02 8.55 21.14
C GLN A 195 6.38 7.23 21.58
N TYR A 196 6.13 6.31 20.65
CA TYR A 196 5.52 5.02 20.94
C TYR A 196 6.50 3.97 21.46
N TYR A 197 7.72 3.94 20.93
CA TYR A 197 8.65 2.84 21.18
C TYR A 197 9.93 3.25 21.91
N GLY A 198 10.17 4.55 22.11
CA GLY A 198 11.35 5.05 22.82
C GLY A 198 12.68 4.85 22.10
N ASP A 199 12.65 4.51 20.78
CA ASP A 199 13.83 4.17 20.00
C ASP A 199 14.45 5.42 19.36
N GLU A 200 15.45 6.00 20.02
CA GLU A 200 16.18 7.17 19.52
C GLU A 200 16.98 6.90 18.23
N ALA A 201 17.31 5.65 17.92
CA ALA A 201 18.10 5.34 16.75
C ALA A 201 17.37 5.75 15.46
N VAL A 202 16.03 5.66 15.46
CA VAL A 202 15.20 6.09 14.33
C VAL A 202 15.27 7.61 14.13
N LEU A 203 15.31 8.39 15.21
CA LEU A 203 15.49 9.85 15.12
C LEU A 203 16.86 10.21 14.54
N ARG A 204 17.91 9.54 15.01
CA ARG A 204 19.28 9.76 14.51
C ARG A 204 19.40 9.42 13.02
N GLN A 205 18.68 8.40 12.57
CA GLN A 205 18.66 8.00 11.15
C GLN A 205 17.90 9.03 10.29
N ALA A 206 16.78 9.55 10.77
CA ALA A 206 15.95 10.49 10.02
C ALA A 206 16.49 11.92 10.04
N PHE A 207 17.30 12.30 11.04
CA PHE A 207 17.74 13.67 11.24
C PHE A 207 18.48 14.28 10.03
N PRO A 208 19.40 13.57 9.35
CA PRO A 208 20.08 14.12 8.16
C PRO A 208 19.14 14.42 6.98
N VAL A 209 17.97 13.81 6.96
CA VAL A 209 16.96 14.03 5.90
C VAL A 209 16.12 15.28 6.19
N ILE A 210 16.10 15.71 7.45
CA ILE A 210 15.30 16.85 7.93
C ILE A 210 16.10 18.17 7.83
N GLU A 211 17.44 18.12 7.96
CA GLU A 211 18.36 19.26 7.81
C GLU A 211 18.47 19.74 6.37
#